data_69e5f9c61317beae4adce916cbd04bbb
#
_entry.id   69e5f9c61317beae4adce916cbd04bbb
#
_cell.length_a   1.000
_cell.length_b   1.000
_cell.length_c   1.000
_cell.angle_alpha   90.00
_cell.angle_beta   90.00
_cell.angle_gamma   90.00
#
_symmetry.space_group_name_H-M   'P 1'
#
loop_
_entity.id
_entity.type
_entity.pdbx_description
1 polymer ?
#
loop_
_entity_poly.entity_id
_entity_poly.type
_entity_poly.pdbx_seq_one_letter_code
_entity_poly.pdbx_strand_id
1 'polypeptide(L)'
;MLIRKIAKAPKRSSRFRSQKHLNHVRSHACVVCDASAPIEVAHVRLGSGAGMGEKPHDYLTVSLCKTCHTRQHTIGEATFWERFAEKDPQAIIAAFIASSPVRREIEAHRNG
;
A
#
# COMPACT_ATOMS: atom_id res chain seq x y z
N MET A 1 12.24 -30.23 -27.54
CA MET A 1 12.02 -29.70 -27.22
C MET A 1 11.67 -29.08 -26.61
N LEU A 2 11.61 -28.90 -26.31
CA LEU A 2 11.28 -28.26 -25.81
C LEU A 2 11.03 -27.36 -25.25
N ILE A 3 10.84 -27.03 -25.04
CA ILE A 3 10.59 -26.24 -24.66
C ILE A 3 10.41 -25.55 -23.97
N ARG A 4 10.27 -25.29 -23.74
CA ARG A 4 10.14 -24.60 -23.20
C ARG A 4 9.84 -23.89 -22.56
N LYS A 5 9.75 -23.79 -22.13
CA LYS A 5 9.47 -23.14 -21.55
C LYS A 5 9.64 -22.20 -21.34
N ILE A 6 9.49 -21.72 -21.47
CA ILE A 6 9.66 -20.82 -21.31
C ILE A 6 9.24 -20.21 -20.91
N ALA A 7 9.22 -19.98 -20.78
CA ALA A 7 9.13 -19.32 -20.49
C ALA A 7 8.31 -18.55 -20.11
N LYS A 8 8.10 -18.28 -19.46
CA LYS A 8 7.30 -17.58 -19.12
C LYS A 8 7.83 -16.43 -18.73
N ALA A 9 7.46 -15.47 -19.09
CA ALA A 9 7.95 -14.29 -18.79
C ALA A 9 7.79 -14.09 -17.41
N PRO A 10 8.58 -13.42 -16.84
CA PRO A 10 8.53 -13.25 -15.51
C PRO A 10 7.45 -12.35 -15.31
N LYS A 11 6.75 -12.51 -14.51
CA LYS A 11 5.80 -11.81 -14.29
C LYS A 11 6.10 -10.66 -13.81
N ARG A 12 5.94 -9.70 -14.11
CA ARG A 12 6.22 -8.65 -13.70
C ARG A 12 5.91 -8.57 -12.46
N SER A 13 5.60 -9.10 -12.07
CA SER A 13 5.34 -9.21 -11.03
C SER A 13 5.96 -8.82 -10.12
N SER A 14 6.73 -8.64 -10.17
CA SER A 14 7.36 -8.15 -9.28
C SER A 14 6.64 -7.27 -8.40
N ARG A 15 5.43 -7.38 -8.05
CA ARG A 15 4.75 -6.65 -7.01
C ARG A 15 5.32 -7.09 -5.68
N PHE A 16 5.77 -6.13 -4.89
CA PHE A 16 6.34 -6.41 -3.59
C PHE A 16 5.22 -6.86 -2.63
N ARG A 17 5.43 -8.01 -1.99
CA ARG A 17 4.48 -8.53 -1.02
C ARG A 17 5.22 -8.82 0.27
N SER A 18 4.67 -8.36 1.40
CA SER A 18 5.30 -8.58 2.70
C SER A 18 4.26 -8.52 3.81
N GLN A 19 3.95 -9.67 4.36
CA GLN A 19 3.01 -9.72 5.48
C GLN A 19 3.59 -9.00 6.69
N LYS A 20 4.91 -9.01 6.86
CA LYS A 20 5.52 -8.30 7.98
C LYS A 20 5.26 -6.80 7.88
N HIS A 21 5.36 -6.25 6.68
CA HIS A 21 5.09 -4.83 6.51
C HIS A 21 3.60 -4.53 6.73
N LEU A 22 2.73 -5.36 6.21
CA LEU A 22 1.29 -5.15 6.39
C LEU A 22 0.91 -5.21 7.87
N ASN A 23 1.51 -6.14 8.61
CA ASN A 23 1.26 -6.23 10.04
C ASN A 23 1.76 -4.98 10.77
N HIS A 24 2.90 -4.44 10.34
CA HIS A 24 3.44 -3.21 10.90
C HIS A 24 2.44 -2.07 10.70
N VAL A 25 1.94 -1.90 9.50
CA VAL A 25 0.97 -0.84 9.20
C VAL A 25 -0.29 -1.03 10.04
N ARG A 26 -0.78 -2.28 10.12
CA ARG A 26 -2.00 -2.57 10.84
C ARG A 26 -1.89 -2.32 12.34
N SER A 27 -0.67 -2.28 12.88
CA SER A 27 -0.49 -2.09 14.31
C SER A 27 -0.65 -0.63 14.73
N HIS A 28 -0.90 0.27 13.79
CA HIS A 28 -1.03 1.69 14.09
C HIS A 28 -2.49 2.12 14.05
N ALA A 29 -2.78 3.23 14.71
CA ALA A 29 -4.13 3.80 14.67
C ALA A 29 -4.44 4.32 13.28
N CYS A 30 -5.71 4.60 13.02
CA CYS A 30 -6.13 5.19 11.75
C CYS A 30 -5.40 6.51 11.55
N VAL A 31 -4.74 6.67 10.40
CA VAL A 31 -3.96 7.87 10.14
C VAL A 31 -4.84 9.10 9.87
N VAL A 32 -6.14 8.90 9.72
CA VAL A 32 -7.05 10.00 9.43
C VAL A 32 -7.83 10.44 10.67
N CYS A 33 -8.46 9.50 11.37
CA CYS A 33 -9.31 9.85 12.51
C CYS A 33 -8.78 9.35 13.85
N ASP A 34 -7.64 8.67 13.83
CA ASP A 34 -6.98 8.21 15.06
C ASP A 34 -7.72 7.12 15.81
N ALA A 35 -8.71 6.51 15.22
CA ALA A 35 -9.39 5.38 15.85
C ALA A 35 -8.40 4.24 16.06
N SER A 36 -8.54 3.52 17.20
CA SER A 36 -7.59 2.48 17.53
C SER A 36 -7.94 1.12 16.97
N ALA A 37 -9.21 0.89 16.60
CA ALA A 37 -9.64 -0.40 16.07
C ALA A 37 -11.07 -0.30 15.59
N PRO A 38 -11.47 -1.15 14.67
CA PRO A 38 -10.63 -2.08 13.92
C PRO A 38 -9.84 -1.34 12.83
N ILE A 39 -8.61 -1.77 12.62
CA ILE A 39 -7.74 -1.14 11.66
C ILE A 39 -7.54 -2.08 10.48
N GLU A 40 -7.62 -1.53 9.29
CA GLU A 40 -7.41 -2.27 8.05
C GLU A 40 -6.24 -1.65 7.30
N VAL A 41 -5.57 -2.46 6.52
CA VAL A 41 -4.47 -1.97 5.67
C VAL A 41 -5.08 -1.57 4.34
N ALA A 42 -4.90 -0.31 3.99
CA ALA A 42 -5.47 0.21 2.74
C ALA A 42 -4.35 0.43 1.74
N HIS A 43 -4.42 -0.24 0.59
CA HIS A 43 -3.48 0.00 -0.48
C HIS A 43 -3.84 1.32 -1.16
N VAL A 44 -2.84 2.14 -1.43
CA VAL A 44 -3.04 3.44 -2.06
C VAL A 44 -2.65 3.29 -3.53
N ARG A 45 -3.62 3.44 -4.42
CA ARG A 45 -3.36 3.33 -5.85
C ARG A 45 -2.87 4.65 -6.43
N LEU A 46 -3.27 5.75 -5.83
CA LEU A 46 -2.90 7.07 -6.29
C LEU A 46 -1.38 7.20 -6.28
N GLY A 47 -0.79 7.48 -7.41
CA GLY A 47 0.65 7.60 -7.52
C GLY A 47 1.40 6.29 -7.57
N SER A 48 0.69 5.16 -7.64
CA SER A 48 1.34 3.85 -7.56
C SER A 48 1.81 3.31 -8.90
N GLY A 49 1.25 3.80 -9.98
CA GLY A 49 1.52 3.23 -11.29
C GLY A 49 0.77 1.94 -11.56
N ALA A 50 -0.02 1.45 -10.59
CA ALA A 50 -0.78 0.22 -10.79
C ALA A 50 -1.94 0.46 -11.74
N GLY A 51 -2.12 -0.42 -12.69
CA GLY A 51 -3.22 -0.33 -13.63
C GLY A 51 -4.50 -0.88 -13.03
N MET A 52 -5.57 -0.79 -13.84
CA MET A 52 -6.85 -1.29 -13.41
C MET A 52 -6.73 -2.78 -13.09
N GLY A 53 -7.25 -3.19 -11.98
CA GLY A 53 -7.20 -4.58 -11.57
C GLY A 53 -5.89 -5.02 -10.93
N GLU A 54 -4.89 -4.16 -10.94
CA GLU A 54 -3.61 -4.49 -10.31
C GLU A 54 -3.59 -3.99 -8.89
N LYS A 55 -3.06 -4.81 -8.00
CA LYS A 55 -2.93 -4.42 -6.61
C LYS A 55 -1.55 -3.78 -6.44
N PRO A 56 -1.46 -2.59 -5.88
CA PRO A 56 -0.15 -1.94 -5.70
C PRO A 56 0.77 -2.75 -4.79
N HIS A 57 2.03 -2.36 -4.74
CA HIS A 57 2.99 -2.98 -3.84
C HIS A 57 2.51 -2.86 -2.39
N ASP A 58 2.83 -3.84 -1.57
CA ASP A 58 2.40 -3.84 -0.17
C ASP A 58 2.98 -2.68 0.63
N TYR A 59 4.06 -2.06 0.19
CA TYR A 59 4.58 -0.91 0.93
C TYR A 59 3.82 0.38 0.60
N LEU A 60 2.93 0.36 -0.38
CA LEU A 60 2.10 1.52 -0.69
C LEU A 60 0.78 1.40 0.07
N THR A 61 0.88 1.39 1.38
CA THR A 61 -0.27 1.15 2.25
C THR A 61 -0.28 2.10 3.43
N VAL A 62 -1.47 2.32 3.95
CA VAL A 62 -1.67 3.13 5.15
C VAL A 62 -2.67 2.42 6.05
N SER A 63 -2.70 2.81 7.33
CA SER A 63 -3.66 2.24 8.27
C SER A 63 -4.92 3.10 8.29
N LEU A 64 -6.06 2.49 8.03
CA LEU A 64 -7.34 3.18 8.10
C LEU A 64 -8.31 2.34 8.91
N CYS A 65 -9.14 2.99 9.71
CA CYS A 65 -10.23 2.27 10.35
C CYS A 65 -11.24 1.86 9.28
N LYS A 66 -12.10 0.93 9.61
CA LYS A 66 -13.07 0.43 8.64
C LYS A 66 -13.90 1.56 8.04
N THR A 67 -14.33 2.51 8.84
CA THR A 67 -15.15 3.62 8.38
C THR A 67 -14.40 4.48 7.35
N CYS A 68 -13.16 4.85 7.67
CA CYS A 68 -12.36 5.67 6.76
C CYS A 68 -12.01 4.91 5.50
N HIS A 69 -11.72 3.62 5.62
CA HIS A 69 -11.37 2.80 4.46
C HIS A 69 -12.57 2.70 3.51
N THR A 70 -13.76 2.49 4.06
CA THR A 70 -14.98 2.44 3.27
C THR A 70 -15.22 3.79 2.59
N ARG A 71 -15.00 4.89 3.32
CA ARG A 71 -15.19 6.21 2.75
C ARG A 71 -14.22 6.46 1.60
N GLN A 72 -12.96 6.02 1.75
CA GLN A 72 -12.00 6.18 0.68
C GLN A 72 -12.48 5.52 -0.60
N HIS A 73 -13.04 4.32 -0.49
CA HIS A 73 -13.56 3.64 -1.66
C HIS A 73 -14.80 4.32 -2.21
N THR A 74 -15.65 4.84 -1.33
CA THR A 74 -16.91 5.43 -1.75
C THR A 74 -16.71 6.76 -2.50
N ILE A 75 -15.84 7.63 -1.99
CA ILE A 75 -15.68 8.94 -2.62
C ILE A 75 -14.44 9.03 -3.51
N GLY A 76 -13.64 7.97 -3.56
CA GLY A 76 -12.43 7.93 -4.39
C GLY A 76 -11.21 8.43 -3.64
N GLU A 77 -10.06 7.85 -3.98
CA GLU A 77 -8.83 8.16 -3.26
C GLU A 77 -8.45 9.64 -3.33
N ALA A 78 -8.47 10.22 -4.51
CA ALA A 78 -8.03 11.60 -4.67
C ALA A 78 -8.88 12.54 -3.82
N THR A 79 -10.19 12.37 -3.89
CA THR A 79 -11.11 13.21 -3.12
C THR A 79 -10.95 12.97 -1.63
N PHE A 80 -10.79 11.69 -1.25
CA PHE A 80 -10.65 11.33 0.14
C PHE A 80 -9.43 12.02 0.76
N TRP A 81 -8.27 11.90 0.11
CA TRP A 81 -7.04 12.42 0.69
C TRP A 81 -6.97 13.95 0.61
N GLU A 82 -7.49 14.50 -0.49
CA GLU A 82 -7.40 15.93 -0.69
C GLU A 82 -8.43 16.73 0.07
N ARG A 83 -9.65 16.26 0.09
CA ARG A 83 -10.74 17.04 0.66
C ARG A 83 -11.25 16.58 2.01
N PHE A 84 -11.21 15.28 2.26
CA PHE A 84 -11.72 14.75 3.51
C PHE A 84 -10.62 14.66 4.56
N ALA A 85 -9.57 13.94 4.27
CA ALA A 85 -8.48 13.74 5.21
C ALA A 85 -7.54 14.95 5.27
N GLU A 86 -7.40 15.64 4.16
CA GLU A 86 -6.48 16.77 4.03
C GLU A 86 -5.07 16.37 4.44
N LYS A 87 -4.61 15.24 3.94
CA LYS A 87 -3.29 14.70 4.22
C LYS A 87 -2.70 14.15 2.96
N ASP A 88 -1.36 14.10 2.92
CA ASP A 88 -0.64 13.55 1.78
C ASP A 88 -0.37 12.07 2.04
N PRO A 89 -1.03 11.17 1.34
CA PRO A 89 -0.83 9.74 1.57
C PRO A 89 0.60 9.30 1.25
N GLN A 90 1.29 9.99 0.34
CA GLN A 90 2.65 9.61 0.02
C GLN A 90 3.60 9.87 1.18
N ALA A 91 3.38 10.94 1.93
CA ALA A 91 4.18 11.22 3.11
C ALA A 91 3.92 10.17 4.20
N ILE A 92 2.69 9.74 4.35
CA ILE A 92 2.33 8.71 5.32
C ILE A 92 2.97 7.38 4.92
N ILE A 93 2.92 7.03 3.64
CA ILE A 93 3.55 5.82 3.12
C ILE A 93 5.04 5.86 3.43
N ALA A 94 5.69 6.99 3.19
CA ALA A 94 7.12 7.12 3.44
C ALA A 94 7.46 6.91 4.91
N ALA A 95 6.61 7.41 5.81
CA ALA A 95 6.82 7.23 7.23
C ALA A 95 6.69 5.76 7.65
N PHE A 96 5.72 5.05 7.08
CA PHE A 96 5.57 3.63 7.37
C PHE A 96 6.74 2.82 6.84
N ILE A 97 7.27 3.20 5.68
CA ILE A 97 8.45 2.52 5.14
C ILE A 97 9.64 2.76 6.05
N ALA A 98 9.84 4.00 6.49
CA ALA A 98 10.97 4.35 7.32
C ALA A 98 10.98 3.58 8.64
N SER A 99 9.81 3.23 9.16
CA SER A 99 9.71 2.51 10.43
C SER A 99 9.49 1.01 10.25
N SER A 100 9.49 0.51 9.03
CA SER A 100 9.12 -0.87 8.73
C SER A 100 10.19 -1.86 9.16
N PRO A 101 9.80 -3.05 9.65
CA PRO A 101 10.78 -4.09 9.97
C PRO A 101 11.45 -4.65 8.71
N VAL A 102 10.89 -4.40 7.53
CA VAL A 102 11.49 -4.85 6.27
C VAL A 102 11.92 -3.65 5.41
N ARG A 103 12.29 -2.57 6.05
CA ARG A 103 12.64 -1.33 5.36
C ARG A 103 13.72 -1.54 4.30
N ARG A 104 14.74 -2.33 4.61
CA ARG A 104 15.84 -2.53 3.65
C ARG A 104 15.37 -3.21 2.39
N GLU A 105 14.51 -4.22 2.54
CA GLU A 105 13.97 -4.93 1.39
C GLU A 105 13.10 -4.01 0.54
N ILE A 106 12.33 -3.15 1.20
CA ILE A 106 11.50 -2.20 0.48
C ILE A 106 12.36 -1.22 -0.30
N GLU A 107 13.38 -0.68 0.34
CA GLU A 107 14.25 0.30 -0.30
C GLU A 107 14.99 -0.32 -1.48
N ALA A 108 15.45 -1.56 -1.32
CA ALA A 108 16.11 -2.27 -2.40
C ALA A 108 15.17 -2.45 -3.59
N HIS A 109 13.92 -2.81 -3.33
CA HIS A 109 12.94 -2.99 -4.39
C HIS A 109 12.66 -1.68 -5.11
N ARG A 110 12.51 -0.59 -4.35
CA ARG A 110 12.19 0.71 -4.94
C ARG A 110 13.35 1.27 -5.74
N ASN A 111 14.56 0.99 -5.33
CA ASN A 111 15.74 1.54 -5.98
C ASN A 111 16.28 0.63 -7.08
N GLY A 112 15.84 -0.60 -7.10
CA GLY A 112 16.30 -1.54 -8.10
C GLY A 112 15.39 -1.57 -9.30
#